data_a444a4ed912aead199bfcad73ae10a5d
#
_entry.id   a444a4ed912aead199bfcad73ae10a5d
#
_cell.length_a   1.000
_cell.length_b   1.000
_cell.length_c   1.000
_cell.angle_alpha   90.00
_cell.angle_beta   90.00
_cell.angle_gamma   90.00
#
_symmetry.space_group_name_H-M   'P 1'
#
loop_
_entity.id
_entity.type
_entity.pdbx_description
1 polymer ?
#
loop_
_entity_poly.entity_id
_entity_poly.type
_entity_poly.pdbx_seq_one_letter_code
_entity_poly.pdbx_strand_id
1 'polypeptide(L)'
;MLALYTFYTRLTLNFYSMPFTNFENRHFSSEEKNAVNTALASLETELIPKLANLTADERKQYGSVNEQNKLIINKVKDFRDSQPNLSSPDVDWVEFMNDHDSRSYLQTTIQRLQSIIDGLTNAKILHDWDNYQASLTDYDYAKYKASTNAIGYQTKVSEIGQFFAGRPSGSSNKTTSTDTPVAE
;
A
#
# COMPACT_ATOMS: atom_id res chain seq x y z
N MET A 1 -12.36 -73.37 10.65
CA MET A 1 -13.04 -72.04 10.63
C MET A 1 -11.92 -71.00 10.62
N LEU A 2 -11.50 -70.56 9.40
CA LEU A 2 -10.40 -69.62 9.21
C LEU A 2 -10.97 -68.19 9.22
N ALA A 3 -10.50 -67.36 10.14
CA ALA A 3 -10.82 -65.94 10.17
C ALA A 3 -9.77 -65.16 9.34
N LEU A 4 -10.23 -64.61 8.22
CA LEU A 4 -9.48 -63.71 7.38
C LEU A 4 -9.45 -62.33 8.04
N TYR A 5 -8.29 -61.90 8.56
CA TYR A 5 -8.04 -60.51 8.97
C TYR A 5 -7.65 -59.70 7.74
N THR A 6 -8.59 -58.87 7.28
CA THR A 6 -8.35 -57.89 6.21
C THR A 6 -7.69 -56.64 6.84
N PHE A 7 -6.40 -56.46 6.62
CA PHE A 7 -5.68 -55.22 6.96
C PHE A 7 -6.08 -54.12 5.98
N TYR A 8 -6.95 -53.22 6.38
CA TYR A 8 -7.13 -51.95 5.70
C TYR A 8 -5.99 -51.00 6.08
N THR A 9 -5.00 -50.89 5.22
CA THR A 9 -4.02 -49.80 5.29
C THR A 9 -4.69 -48.51 4.87
N ARG A 10 -5.04 -47.71 5.88
CA ARG A 10 -5.54 -46.34 5.71
C ARG A 10 -4.40 -45.48 5.19
N LEU A 11 -4.35 -45.22 3.87
CA LEU A 11 -3.48 -44.24 3.28
C LEU A 11 -3.94 -42.88 3.77
N THR A 12 -3.29 -42.35 4.79
CA THR A 12 -3.43 -40.93 5.18
C THR A 12 -2.68 -40.13 4.13
N LEU A 13 -3.42 -39.53 3.21
CA LEU A 13 -2.90 -38.44 2.38
C LEU A 13 -2.50 -37.29 3.31
N ASN A 14 -1.23 -37.19 3.62
CA ASN A 14 -0.67 -35.98 4.21
C ASN A 14 -0.82 -34.87 3.16
N PHE A 15 -1.88 -34.07 3.32
CA PHE A 15 -1.92 -32.76 2.69
C PHE A 15 -0.76 -31.97 3.28
N TYR A 16 0.32 -31.84 2.53
CA TYR A 16 1.35 -30.88 2.82
C TYR A 16 0.68 -29.50 2.85
N SER A 17 0.48 -28.99 4.05
CA SER A 17 0.11 -27.59 4.25
C SER A 17 1.12 -26.73 3.52
N MET A 18 0.67 -25.81 2.70
CA MET A 18 1.54 -24.79 2.07
C MET A 18 2.45 -24.20 3.14
N PRO A 19 3.76 -24.06 2.90
CA PRO A 19 4.72 -23.58 3.92
C PRO A 19 4.59 -22.10 4.25
N PHE A 20 3.61 -21.38 3.69
CA PHE A 20 3.33 -19.98 3.99
C PHE A 20 1.84 -19.75 4.23
N THR A 21 1.54 -18.74 5.05
CA THR A 21 0.17 -18.29 5.31
C THR A 21 -0.21 -17.24 4.26
N ASN A 22 -1.35 -17.45 3.58
CA ASN A 22 -1.93 -16.43 2.73
C ASN A 22 -2.59 -15.36 3.61
N PHE A 23 -2.20 -14.10 3.47
CA PHE A 23 -2.66 -12.98 4.28
C PHE A 23 -3.87 -12.26 3.67
N GLU A 24 -4.00 -12.27 2.32
CA GLU A 24 -5.10 -11.57 1.66
C GLU A 24 -5.88 -12.48 0.70
N ASN A 25 -7.11 -12.82 1.09
CA ASN A 25 -8.01 -13.69 0.34
C ASN A 25 -9.10 -12.92 -0.42
N ARG A 26 -9.18 -11.60 -0.25
CA ARG A 26 -10.21 -10.78 -0.87
C ARG A 26 -9.75 -10.35 -2.25
N HIS A 27 -10.38 -10.89 -3.26
CA HIS A 27 -10.08 -10.60 -4.66
C HIS A 27 -11.24 -9.87 -5.31
N PHE A 28 -10.93 -8.86 -6.11
CA PHE A 28 -11.95 -8.15 -6.88
C PHE A 28 -12.42 -9.01 -8.05
N SER A 29 -13.73 -9.23 -8.16
CA SER A 29 -14.37 -9.78 -9.35
C SER A 29 -14.25 -8.83 -10.54
N SER A 30 -14.57 -9.31 -11.75
CA SER A 30 -14.59 -8.46 -12.94
C SER A 30 -15.65 -7.36 -12.83
N GLU A 31 -16.79 -7.67 -12.24
CA GLU A 31 -17.91 -6.75 -12.02
C GLU A 31 -17.51 -5.65 -11.02
N GLU A 32 -16.85 -6.01 -9.92
CA GLU A 32 -16.36 -5.05 -8.93
C GLU A 32 -15.28 -4.14 -9.50
N LYS A 33 -14.33 -4.68 -10.29
CA LYS A 33 -13.33 -3.87 -11.01
C LYS A 33 -13.98 -2.86 -11.94
N ASN A 34 -15.00 -3.28 -12.71
CA ASN A 34 -15.73 -2.39 -13.61
C ASN A 34 -16.51 -1.32 -12.84
N ALA A 35 -17.13 -1.67 -11.72
CA ALA A 35 -17.84 -0.70 -10.86
C ALA A 35 -16.88 0.35 -10.28
N VAL A 36 -15.71 -0.07 -9.79
CA VAL A 36 -14.67 0.84 -9.29
C VAL A 36 -14.15 1.76 -10.42
N ASN A 37 -13.86 1.22 -11.60
CA ASN A 37 -13.40 2.02 -12.74
C ASN A 37 -14.45 3.05 -13.18
N THR A 38 -15.73 2.69 -13.18
CA THR A 38 -16.83 3.62 -13.50
C THR A 38 -16.92 4.74 -12.46
N ALA A 39 -16.81 4.42 -11.18
CA ALA A 39 -16.83 5.40 -10.10
C ALA A 39 -15.63 6.37 -10.18
N LEU A 40 -14.42 5.86 -10.51
CA LEU A 40 -13.24 6.67 -10.73
C LEU A 40 -13.41 7.61 -11.92
N ALA A 41 -13.91 7.12 -13.06
CA ALA A 41 -14.16 7.95 -14.23
C ALA A 41 -15.19 9.06 -13.96
N SER A 42 -16.23 8.76 -13.17
CA SER A 42 -17.20 9.78 -12.74
C SER A 42 -16.54 10.83 -11.84
N LEU A 43 -15.72 10.41 -10.90
CA LEU A 43 -14.98 11.32 -10.01
C LEU A 43 -14.01 12.21 -10.81
N GLU A 44 -13.28 11.66 -11.76
CA GLU A 44 -12.37 12.39 -12.65
C GLU A 44 -13.14 13.44 -13.47
N THR A 45 -14.29 13.06 -14.03
CA THR A 45 -15.14 13.96 -14.82
C THR A 45 -15.59 15.17 -14.01
N GLU A 46 -15.94 14.99 -12.75
CA GLU A 46 -16.42 16.07 -11.88
C GLU A 46 -15.27 16.94 -11.32
N LEU A 47 -14.13 16.35 -11.04
CA LEU A 47 -13.02 17.06 -10.38
C LEU A 47 -12.08 17.75 -11.35
N ILE A 48 -11.63 17.09 -12.42
CA ILE A 48 -10.56 17.58 -13.31
C ILE A 48 -10.82 19.00 -13.82
N PRO A 49 -12.06 19.38 -14.24
CA PRO A 49 -12.33 20.73 -14.72
C PRO A 49 -12.15 21.84 -13.66
N LYS A 50 -12.13 21.47 -12.37
CA LYS A 50 -12.02 22.40 -11.23
C LYS A 50 -10.66 22.36 -10.56
N LEU A 51 -9.75 21.48 -11.00
CA LEU A 51 -8.42 21.38 -10.42
C LEU A 51 -7.47 22.38 -11.05
N ALA A 52 -6.62 22.99 -10.22
CA ALA A 52 -5.54 23.85 -10.66
C ALA A 52 -4.21 23.08 -10.74
N ASN A 53 -3.44 23.32 -11.80
CA ASN A 53 -2.08 22.82 -11.92
C ASN A 53 -1.10 23.93 -11.56
N LEU A 54 -0.39 23.78 -10.44
CA LEU A 54 0.64 24.69 -10.00
C LEU A 54 2.03 24.17 -10.34
N THR A 55 2.90 25.04 -10.82
CA THR A 55 4.33 24.77 -10.91
C THR A 55 4.96 24.61 -9.52
N ALA A 56 6.20 24.12 -9.48
CA ALA A 56 6.92 23.96 -8.20
C ALA A 56 7.09 25.30 -7.46
N ASP A 57 7.37 26.39 -8.21
CA ASP A 57 7.56 27.73 -7.63
C ASP A 57 6.24 28.32 -7.13
N GLU A 58 5.16 28.19 -7.89
CA GLU A 58 3.82 28.60 -7.45
C GLU A 58 3.37 27.84 -6.20
N ARG A 59 3.60 26.50 -6.12
CA ARG A 59 3.31 25.72 -4.90
C ARG A 59 4.10 26.23 -3.71
N LYS A 60 5.36 26.62 -3.90
CA LYS A 60 6.19 27.18 -2.83
C LYS A 60 5.68 28.55 -2.40
N GLN A 61 5.31 29.40 -3.35
CA GLN A 61 4.81 30.75 -3.11
C GLN A 61 3.44 30.74 -2.42
N TYR A 62 2.45 30.08 -3.02
CA TYR A 62 1.07 30.09 -2.52
C TYR A 62 0.84 29.08 -1.38
N GLY A 63 1.64 28.01 -1.31
CA GLY A 63 1.61 27.05 -0.22
C GLY A 63 2.25 27.54 1.09
N SER A 64 2.72 28.77 1.15
CA SER A 64 3.27 29.39 2.35
C SER A 64 2.24 29.64 3.47
N VAL A 65 0.95 29.44 3.19
CA VAL A 65 -0.12 29.53 4.19
C VAL A 65 -0.04 28.33 5.12
N ASN A 66 0.69 28.49 6.23
CA ASN A 66 0.88 27.47 7.26
C ASN A 66 -0.37 27.31 8.15
N GLU A 67 -0.33 26.37 9.11
CA GLU A 67 -1.45 26.10 10.01
C GLU A 67 -1.86 27.31 10.86
N GLN A 68 -0.91 28.18 11.28
CA GLN A 68 -1.23 29.40 12.02
C GLN A 68 -2.01 30.39 11.13
N ASN A 69 -1.62 30.53 9.87
CA ASN A 69 -2.33 31.39 8.92
C ASN A 69 -3.75 30.86 8.65
N LYS A 70 -3.96 29.55 8.65
CA LYS A 70 -5.31 28.95 8.56
C LYS A 70 -6.16 29.31 9.78
N LEU A 71 -5.58 29.41 10.98
CA LEU A 71 -6.31 29.88 12.17
C LEU A 71 -6.75 31.34 12.03
N ILE A 72 -5.94 32.20 11.42
CA ILE A 72 -6.33 33.60 11.13
C ILE A 72 -7.55 33.63 10.21
N ILE A 73 -7.56 32.85 9.14
CA ILE A 73 -8.70 32.77 8.20
C ILE A 73 -9.99 32.38 8.95
N ASN A 74 -9.94 31.35 9.78
CA ASN A 74 -11.10 30.91 10.54
C ASN A 74 -11.55 31.99 11.53
N LYS A 75 -10.61 32.68 12.19
CA LYS A 75 -10.95 33.75 13.15
C LYS A 75 -11.57 34.95 12.46
N VAL A 76 -11.08 35.33 11.28
CA VAL A 76 -11.64 36.42 10.48
C VAL A 76 -13.07 36.06 10.04
N LYS A 77 -13.30 34.80 9.63
CA LYS A 77 -14.63 34.28 9.32
C LYS A 77 -15.58 34.40 10.52
N ASP A 78 -15.15 33.98 11.72
CA ASP A 78 -15.97 34.05 12.95
C ASP A 78 -16.38 35.50 13.26
N PHE A 79 -15.46 36.47 13.09
CA PHE A 79 -15.78 37.88 13.25
C PHE A 79 -16.75 38.37 12.18
N ARG A 80 -16.56 37.96 10.93
CA ARG A 80 -17.48 38.31 9.85
C ARG A 80 -18.91 37.84 10.13
N ASP A 81 -19.05 36.62 10.65
CA ASP A 81 -20.34 36.02 10.95
C ASP A 81 -20.99 36.65 12.19
N SER A 82 -20.22 36.92 13.23
CA SER A 82 -20.77 37.41 14.51
C SER A 82 -20.85 38.94 14.61
N GLN A 83 -19.97 39.70 13.95
CA GLN A 83 -19.83 41.14 14.03
C GLN A 83 -19.53 41.76 12.66
N PRO A 84 -20.44 41.68 11.69
CA PRO A 84 -20.22 42.12 10.31
C PRO A 84 -19.89 43.60 10.17
N ASN A 85 -20.27 44.40 11.13
CA ASN A 85 -19.99 45.84 11.21
C ASN A 85 -18.48 46.16 11.44
N LEU A 86 -17.70 45.17 11.88
CA LEU A 86 -16.24 45.30 12.06
C LEU A 86 -15.46 44.83 10.83
N SER A 87 -16.14 44.43 9.78
CA SER A 87 -15.52 43.92 8.55
C SER A 87 -15.07 45.04 7.64
N SER A 88 -13.89 44.87 6.99
CA SER A 88 -13.39 45.84 6.00
C SER A 88 -14.31 45.93 4.79
N PRO A 89 -14.62 47.15 4.29
CA PRO A 89 -15.37 47.30 3.03
C PRO A 89 -14.54 46.92 1.78
N ASP A 90 -13.20 46.80 1.91
CA ASP A 90 -12.29 46.52 0.79
C ASP A 90 -12.18 45.00 0.48
N VAL A 91 -12.81 44.16 1.28
CA VAL A 91 -12.81 42.71 1.10
C VAL A 91 -14.09 42.28 0.43
N ASP A 92 -13.96 41.51 -0.67
CA ASP A 92 -15.10 40.77 -1.23
C ASP A 92 -15.45 39.60 -0.31
N TRP A 93 -16.41 39.82 0.56
CA TRP A 93 -16.83 38.82 1.54
C TRP A 93 -17.59 37.66 0.94
N VAL A 94 -18.18 37.81 -0.25
CA VAL A 94 -18.84 36.72 -0.94
C VAL A 94 -17.80 35.75 -1.45
N GLU A 95 -16.75 36.26 -2.10
CA GLU A 95 -15.65 35.43 -2.58
C GLU A 95 -14.86 34.82 -1.42
N PHE A 96 -14.59 35.58 -0.36
CA PHE A 96 -13.93 35.03 0.85
C PHE A 96 -14.69 33.81 1.42
N MET A 97 -16.03 33.84 1.46
CA MET A 97 -16.81 32.73 1.96
C MET A 97 -16.82 31.55 0.99
N ASN A 98 -16.90 31.80 -0.31
CA ASN A 98 -16.77 30.79 -1.36
C ASN A 98 -15.42 30.07 -1.29
N ASP A 99 -14.33 30.81 -1.13
CA ASP A 99 -12.98 30.26 -0.97
C ASP A 99 -12.88 29.42 0.30
N HIS A 100 -13.43 29.90 1.42
CA HIS A 100 -13.43 29.18 2.68
C HIS A 100 -14.17 27.83 2.56
N ASP A 101 -15.34 27.80 1.93
CA ASP A 101 -16.13 26.61 1.75
C ASP A 101 -15.44 25.63 0.77
N SER A 102 -14.92 26.15 -0.34
CA SER A 102 -14.16 25.37 -1.32
C SER A 102 -12.94 24.73 -0.68
N ARG A 103 -12.17 25.46 0.13
CA ARG A 103 -11.02 24.93 0.87
C ARG A 103 -11.43 23.82 1.82
N SER A 104 -12.51 23.99 2.56
CA SER A 104 -13.02 22.99 3.53
C SER A 104 -13.49 21.72 2.83
N TYR A 105 -14.18 21.86 1.71
CA TYR A 105 -14.60 20.74 0.88
C TYR A 105 -13.41 19.98 0.30
N LEU A 106 -12.44 20.69 -0.28
CA LEU A 106 -11.21 20.09 -0.84
C LEU A 106 -10.43 19.34 0.23
N GLN A 107 -10.25 19.93 1.42
CA GLN A 107 -9.55 19.29 2.53
C GLN A 107 -10.22 17.97 2.94
N THR A 108 -11.53 17.94 3.08
CA THR A 108 -12.31 16.75 3.44
C THR A 108 -12.22 15.69 2.33
N THR A 109 -12.31 16.12 1.07
CA THR A 109 -12.22 15.23 -0.09
C THR A 109 -10.83 14.60 -0.19
N ILE A 110 -9.77 15.38 -0.02
CA ILE A 110 -8.38 14.89 0.00
C ILE A 110 -8.21 13.85 1.10
N GLN A 111 -8.68 14.09 2.31
CA GLN A 111 -8.58 13.13 3.42
C GLN A 111 -9.31 11.82 3.13
N ARG A 112 -10.49 11.87 2.52
CA ARG A 112 -11.25 10.68 2.13
C ARG A 112 -10.52 9.88 1.05
N LEU A 113 -10.00 10.55 0.03
CA LEU A 113 -9.23 9.91 -1.04
C LEU A 113 -7.93 9.31 -0.51
N GLN A 114 -7.22 10.01 0.39
CA GLN A 114 -6.01 9.49 1.01
C GLN A 114 -6.28 8.22 1.80
N SER A 115 -7.36 8.16 2.57
CA SER A 115 -7.76 6.93 3.29
C SER A 115 -8.03 5.75 2.35
N ILE A 116 -8.62 6.00 1.18
CA ILE A 116 -8.83 4.97 0.16
C ILE A 116 -7.48 4.52 -0.43
N ILE A 117 -6.61 5.46 -0.77
CA ILE A 117 -5.27 5.18 -1.31
C ILE A 117 -4.46 4.33 -0.32
N ASP A 118 -4.49 4.68 0.97
CA ASP A 118 -3.79 3.92 2.01
C ASP A 118 -4.33 2.49 2.11
N GLY A 119 -5.66 2.31 2.07
CA GLY A 119 -6.30 1.01 2.05
C GLY A 119 -5.91 0.16 0.84
N LEU A 120 -5.93 0.74 -0.36
CA LEU A 120 -5.52 0.08 -1.60
C LEU A 120 -4.04 -0.30 -1.56
N THR A 121 -3.20 0.58 -1.04
CA THR A 121 -1.76 0.34 -0.90
C THR A 121 -1.50 -0.83 0.05
N ASN A 122 -2.19 -0.88 1.18
CA ASN A 122 -2.06 -1.97 2.15
C ASN A 122 -2.51 -3.32 1.56
N ALA A 123 -3.65 -3.34 0.88
CA ALA A 123 -4.13 -4.55 0.21
C ALA A 123 -3.14 -5.03 -0.86
N LYS A 124 -2.61 -4.11 -1.69
CA LYS A 124 -1.57 -4.42 -2.68
C LYS A 124 -0.32 -5.02 -2.04
N ILE A 125 0.15 -4.46 -0.92
CA ILE A 125 1.32 -4.97 -0.19
C ILE A 125 1.10 -6.42 0.26
N LEU A 126 -0.08 -6.77 0.76
CA LEU A 126 -0.40 -8.13 1.17
C LEU A 126 -0.42 -9.10 -0.01
N HIS A 127 -1.04 -8.72 -1.13
CA HIS A 127 -1.02 -9.53 -2.34
C HIS A 127 0.40 -9.69 -2.92
N ASP A 128 1.21 -8.64 -2.92
CA ASP A 128 2.61 -8.71 -3.35
C ASP A 128 3.41 -9.68 -2.48
N TRP A 129 3.20 -9.64 -1.15
CA TRP A 129 3.83 -10.56 -0.22
C TRP A 129 3.44 -12.01 -0.46
N ASP A 130 2.15 -12.29 -0.57
CA ASP A 130 1.63 -13.64 -0.81
C ASP A 130 2.17 -14.23 -2.13
N ASN A 131 2.15 -13.43 -3.20
CA ASN A 131 2.72 -13.82 -4.48
C ASN A 131 4.23 -14.06 -4.39
N TYR A 132 4.95 -13.24 -3.62
CA TYR A 132 6.39 -13.41 -3.44
C TYR A 132 6.71 -14.71 -2.70
N GLN A 133 6.01 -15.03 -1.61
CA GLN A 133 6.18 -16.28 -0.88
C GLN A 133 5.85 -17.51 -1.74
N ALA A 134 4.78 -17.45 -2.52
CA ALA A 134 4.43 -18.50 -3.48
C ALA A 134 5.53 -18.67 -4.54
N SER A 135 6.07 -17.58 -5.05
CA SER A 135 7.16 -17.59 -6.04
C SER A 135 8.46 -18.19 -5.48
N LEU A 136 8.81 -17.89 -4.22
CA LEU A 136 9.97 -18.52 -3.57
C LEU A 136 9.78 -20.02 -3.41
N THR A 137 8.59 -20.46 -3.01
CA THR A 137 8.24 -21.88 -2.88
C THR A 137 8.35 -22.59 -4.24
N ASP A 138 7.84 -22.01 -5.31
CA ASP A 138 7.95 -22.54 -6.66
C ASP A 138 9.40 -22.58 -7.17
N TYR A 139 10.18 -21.56 -6.84
CA TYR A 139 11.61 -21.53 -7.18
C TYR A 139 12.41 -22.63 -6.45
N ASP A 140 12.14 -22.87 -5.17
CA ASP A 140 12.77 -23.95 -4.40
C ASP A 140 12.39 -25.33 -4.97
N TYR A 141 11.15 -25.52 -5.36
CA TYR A 141 10.72 -26.72 -6.08
C TYR A 141 11.44 -26.87 -7.43
N ALA A 142 11.60 -25.77 -8.17
CA ALA A 142 12.34 -25.79 -9.43
C ALA A 142 13.80 -26.20 -9.24
N LYS A 143 14.50 -25.69 -8.20
CA LYS A 143 15.86 -26.11 -7.84
C LYS A 143 15.94 -27.61 -7.52
N TYR A 144 14.99 -28.12 -6.75
CA TYR A 144 14.91 -29.54 -6.46
C TYR A 144 14.75 -30.38 -7.74
N LYS A 145 13.83 -30.00 -8.64
CA LYS A 145 13.62 -30.69 -9.91
C LYS A 145 14.83 -30.59 -10.84
N ALA A 146 15.50 -29.45 -10.89
CA ALA A 146 16.73 -29.28 -11.66
C ALA A 146 17.85 -30.21 -11.17
N SER A 147 17.97 -30.44 -9.85
CA SER A 147 18.96 -31.36 -9.26
C SER A 147 18.71 -32.83 -9.66
N THR A 148 17.47 -33.18 -10.01
CA THR A 148 17.08 -34.51 -10.52
C THR A 148 17.14 -34.60 -12.05
N ASN A 149 17.72 -33.61 -12.75
CA ASN A 149 17.80 -33.52 -14.21
C ASN A 149 16.44 -33.52 -14.93
N ALA A 150 15.36 -33.04 -14.27
CA ALA A 150 14.07 -32.91 -14.92
C ALA A 150 14.11 -31.83 -16.02
N ILE A 151 13.54 -32.16 -17.18
CA ILE A 151 13.60 -31.33 -18.39
C ILE A 151 12.94 -29.95 -18.13
N GLY A 152 13.61 -28.89 -18.57
CA GLY A 152 13.12 -27.51 -18.50
C GLY A 152 13.41 -26.77 -17.18
N TYR A 153 13.68 -27.51 -16.09
CA TYR A 153 13.88 -26.87 -14.78
C TYR A 153 15.23 -26.16 -14.65
N GLN A 154 16.29 -26.60 -15.37
CA GLN A 154 17.56 -25.90 -15.39
C GLN A 154 17.42 -24.48 -15.95
N THR A 155 16.71 -24.33 -17.06
CA THR A 155 16.40 -23.02 -17.67
C THR A 155 15.59 -22.14 -16.70
N LYS A 156 14.52 -22.69 -16.12
CA LYS A 156 13.70 -21.97 -15.13
C LYS A 156 14.51 -21.45 -13.95
N VAL A 157 15.38 -22.28 -13.37
CA VAL A 157 16.24 -21.91 -12.25
C VAL A 157 17.23 -20.81 -12.66
N SER A 158 17.84 -20.93 -13.86
CA SER A 158 18.76 -19.92 -14.37
C SER A 158 18.08 -18.56 -14.59
N GLU A 159 16.90 -18.56 -15.23
CA GLU A 159 16.16 -17.32 -15.52
C GLU A 159 15.66 -16.63 -14.24
N ILE A 160 15.12 -17.37 -13.28
CA ILE A 160 14.64 -16.78 -12.02
C ILE A 160 15.84 -16.38 -11.13
N GLY A 161 16.92 -17.18 -11.13
CA GLY A 161 18.12 -16.97 -10.32
C GLY A 161 18.79 -15.62 -10.55
N GLN A 162 18.72 -15.07 -11.78
CA GLN A 162 19.29 -13.76 -12.11
C GLN A 162 18.70 -12.61 -11.27
N PHE A 163 17.45 -12.72 -10.82
CA PHE A 163 16.81 -11.69 -9.99
C PHE A 163 17.33 -11.68 -8.53
N PHE A 164 18.07 -12.71 -8.12
CA PHE A 164 18.71 -12.77 -6.81
C PHE A 164 20.19 -12.37 -6.86
N ALA A 165 20.82 -12.33 -8.04
CA ALA A 165 22.25 -12.08 -8.23
C ALA A 165 22.74 -10.66 -7.88
N GLY A 166 21.83 -9.72 -7.59
CA GLY A 166 22.16 -8.33 -7.24
C GLY A 166 21.83 -7.92 -5.80
N ARG A 167 21.35 -8.83 -4.95
CA ARG A 167 21.09 -8.49 -3.54
C ARG A 167 22.42 -8.52 -2.76
N PRO A 168 22.82 -7.40 -2.07
CA PRO A 168 23.91 -7.48 -1.12
C PRO A 168 23.55 -8.53 -0.08
N SER A 169 24.39 -9.55 0.05
CA SER A 169 24.32 -10.53 1.13
C SER A 169 24.36 -9.74 2.44
N GLY A 170 23.28 -9.73 3.19
CA GLY A 170 23.25 -9.13 4.51
C GLY A 170 24.34 -9.83 5.35
N SER A 171 25.42 -9.09 5.62
CA SER A 171 26.48 -9.52 6.53
C SER A 171 25.82 -9.86 7.87
N SER A 172 25.71 -11.14 8.18
CA SER A 172 25.48 -11.57 9.55
C SER A 172 26.69 -11.16 10.36
N ASN A 173 26.60 -10.03 11.06
CA ASN A 173 27.55 -9.65 12.10
C ASN A 173 27.54 -10.75 13.17
N LYS A 174 28.45 -11.69 13.01
CA LYS A 174 28.82 -12.63 14.06
C LYS A 174 29.62 -11.81 15.08
N THR A 175 28.97 -11.34 16.11
CA THR A 175 29.62 -10.74 17.29
C THR A 175 30.46 -11.80 17.95
N THR A 176 31.75 -11.78 17.70
CA THR A 176 32.73 -12.53 18.45
C THR A 176 32.92 -11.77 19.76
N SER A 177 32.35 -12.28 20.82
CA SER A 177 32.68 -11.87 22.19
C SER A 177 34.08 -12.40 22.48
N THR A 178 35.05 -11.51 22.49
CA THR A 178 36.38 -11.78 23.08
C THR A 178 36.29 -11.51 24.56
N ASP A 179 36.13 -12.56 25.35
CA ASP A 179 36.43 -12.57 26.77
C ASP A 179 37.95 -12.37 26.94
N THR A 180 38.33 -11.27 27.55
CA THR A 180 39.70 -11.06 28.05
C THR A 180 39.65 -11.33 29.55
N PRO A 181 40.44 -12.26 30.11
CA PRO A 181 40.51 -12.43 31.56
C PRO A 181 41.36 -11.32 32.16
N VAL A 182 40.83 -10.70 33.21
CA VAL A 182 41.54 -9.80 34.10
C VAL A 182 42.42 -10.66 35.02
N ALA A 183 43.73 -10.44 35.00
CA ALA A 183 44.67 -10.93 36.01
C ALA A 183 45.08 -9.75 36.90
N GLU A 184 44.97 -10.02 38.21
CA GLU A 184 45.56 -9.38 39.40
C GLU A 184 45.62 -7.84 39.44
#